data_8042d0899496530e99f237456c910bb9
#
_entry.id   8042d0899496530e99f237456c910bb9
#
_cell.length_a   1.000
_cell.length_b   1.000
_cell.length_c   1.000
_cell.angle_alpha   90.00
_cell.angle_beta   90.00
_cell.angle_gamma   90.00
#
_symmetry.space_group_name_H-M   'P 1'
#
loop_
_entity.id
_entity.type
_entity.pdbx_description
1 polymer ?
#
loop_
_entity_poly.entity_id
_entity_poly.type
_entity_poly.pdbx_seq_one_letter_code
_entity_poly.pdbx_strand_id
1 'polypeptide(L)'
;MDNDRGQSLITKYVWVIETIYRRRKISFKELNELWLRDDISRGVDIPKRTFDNWRYVIWDMFGINIANEGRGEYRYYIENEEDISKNGLRSWLYNTFCVSNALANSQSIKDRIILEYVPSGQDYLQPIIESMKENRVLNMTYHSYWKDEENNFDVQPYCVKLFRQRWYMVARSTYSYYYEKGPRIYSLDRIKYLHATDETFEMPKNWTAEDFFDGCFGIIAEQSVKIQPVKLKVSAGQANYIRDLKMHESQEEIERNEEYSIFTFNLRPEFDFQQELLWNGEDMEVLEPYWLRKEIAGKIKRMWNKYKDDK
;
A
#
# COMPACT_ATOMS: atom_id res chain seq x y z
N MET A 1 24.86 -18.81 0.92
CA MET A 1 25.86 -17.83 0.46
C MET A 1 25.34 -16.87 -0.62
N ASP A 2 24.30 -17.22 -1.40
CA ASP A 2 23.78 -16.32 -2.45
C ASP A 2 22.81 -15.22 -1.94
N ASN A 3 22.19 -15.41 -0.78
CA ASN A 3 21.24 -14.45 -0.21
C ASN A 3 21.92 -13.15 0.27
N ASP A 4 23.18 -13.22 0.67
CA ASP A 4 23.98 -12.06 1.14
C ASP A 4 24.42 -11.13 0.00
N ARG A 5 24.56 -11.66 -1.24
CA ARG A 5 24.90 -10.84 -2.43
C ARG A 5 23.73 -10.01 -2.94
N GLY A 6 22.50 -10.52 -2.86
CA GLY A 6 21.31 -9.80 -3.33
C GLY A 6 20.94 -8.60 -2.46
N GLN A 7 20.93 -8.77 -1.14
CA GLN A 7 20.67 -7.67 -0.20
C GLN A 7 21.74 -6.56 -0.33
N SER A 8 23.02 -6.94 -0.46
CA SER A 8 24.12 -5.98 -0.67
C SER A 8 23.96 -5.14 -1.95
N LEU A 9 23.42 -5.67 -3.05
CA LEU A 9 23.23 -4.93 -4.30
C LEU A 9 22.08 -3.93 -4.22
N ILE A 10 20.94 -4.32 -3.66
CA ILE A 10 19.79 -3.43 -3.47
C ILE A 10 20.17 -2.24 -2.56
N THR A 11 20.89 -2.49 -1.49
CA THR A 11 21.44 -1.46 -0.62
C THR A 11 22.26 -0.43 -1.40
N LYS A 12 23.10 -0.89 -2.34
CA LYS A 12 23.91 -0.01 -3.20
C LYS A 12 23.04 0.83 -4.15
N TYR A 13 21.98 0.24 -4.73
CA TYR A 13 21.06 0.96 -5.60
C TYR A 13 20.32 2.06 -4.84
N VAL A 14 19.79 1.74 -3.66
CA VAL A 14 19.12 2.70 -2.78
C VAL A 14 20.08 3.84 -2.42
N TRP A 15 21.32 3.53 -2.01
CA TRP A 15 22.32 4.54 -1.70
C TRP A 15 22.58 5.50 -2.87
N VAL A 16 22.72 4.97 -4.09
CA VAL A 16 22.92 5.79 -5.29
C VAL A 16 21.73 6.72 -5.53
N ILE A 17 20.51 6.20 -5.47
CA ILE A 17 19.28 6.99 -5.65
C ILE A 17 19.21 8.10 -4.59
N GLU A 18 19.34 7.78 -3.31
CA GLU A 18 19.29 8.76 -2.21
C GLU A 18 20.37 9.83 -2.33
N THR A 19 21.58 9.45 -2.72
CA THR A 19 22.69 10.39 -2.87
C THR A 19 22.42 11.38 -3.98
N ILE A 20 21.97 10.91 -5.15
CA ILE A 20 21.63 11.78 -6.29
C ILE A 20 20.40 12.65 -5.96
N TYR A 21 19.37 12.08 -5.32
CA TYR A 21 18.17 12.80 -4.93
C TYR A 21 18.49 13.97 -3.98
N ARG A 22 19.30 13.72 -2.93
CA ARG A 22 19.70 14.77 -1.96
C ARG A 22 20.56 15.86 -2.59
N ARG A 23 21.42 15.51 -3.55
CA ARG A 23 22.34 16.46 -4.22
C ARG A 23 21.69 17.15 -5.41
N ARG A 24 20.52 16.69 -5.87
CA ARG A 24 19.84 17.13 -7.08
C ARG A 24 20.64 16.84 -8.35
N LYS A 25 21.92 17.27 -8.40
CA LYS A 25 22.85 17.03 -9.48
C LYS A 25 24.22 16.73 -8.92
N ILE A 26 24.88 15.68 -9.42
CA ILE A 26 26.18 15.22 -8.94
C ILE A 26 27.02 14.64 -10.07
N SER A 27 28.32 14.96 -10.13
CA SER A 27 29.23 14.31 -11.06
C SER A 27 29.56 12.88 -10.58
N PHE A 28 29.98 12.01 -11.51
CA PHE A 28 30.39 10.65 -11.17
C PHE A 28 31.59 10.63 -10.19
N LYS A 29 32.50 11.61 -10.30
CA LYS A 29 33.63 11.74 -9.41
C LYS A 29 33.18 12.06 -7.99
N GLU A 30 32.34 13.07 -7.82
CA GLU A 30 31.79 13.45 -6.51
C GLU A 30 30.99 12.30 -5.87
N LEU A 31 30.21 11.56 -6.69
CA LEU A 31 29.45 10.41 -6.23
C LEU A 31 30.40 9.31 -5.70
N ASN A 32 31.49 9.03 -6.40
CA ASN A 32 32.48 8.05 -5.96
C ASN A 32 33.26 8.50 -4.70
N GLU A 33 33.52 9.80 -4.57
CA GLU A 33 34.12 10.35 -3.33
C GLU A 33 33.21 10.17 -2.11
N LEU A 34 31.90 10.37 -2.28
CA LEU A 34 30.91 10.12 -1.23
C LEU A 34 30.76 8.62 -0.95
N TRP A 35 30.76 7.80 -2.00
CA TRP A 35 30.69 6.35 -1.89
C TRP A 35 31.83 5.78 -1.04
N LEU A 36 33.08 6.21 -1.28
CA LEU A 36 34.25 5.75 -0.53
C LEU A 36 34.22 6.13 0.97
N ARG A 37 33.45 7.15 1.34
CA ARG A 37 33.26 7.56 2.75
C ARG A 37 32.20 6.74 3.47
N ASP A 38 31.41 5.99 2.74
CA ASP A 38 30.35 5.16 3.27
C ASP A 38 30.84 3.71 3.47
N ASP A 39 30.47 3.10 4.58
CA ASP A 39 30.87 1.73 4.93
C ASP A 39 30.41 0.67 3.89
N ILE A 40 29.34 0.98 3.14
CA ILE A 40 28.81 0.13 2.06
C ILE A 40 29.86 -0.10 0.97
N SER A 41 30.77 0.85 0.74
CA SER A 41 31.83 0.79 -0.27
C SER A 41 32.89 -0.26 0.05
N ARG A 42 33.10 -0.55 1.35
CA ARG A 42 34.24 -1.33 1.85
C ARG A 42 35.58 -0.81 1.30
N GLY A 43 35.64 0.50 1.03
CA GLY A 43 36.84 1.16 0.50
C GLY A 43 37.13 0.90 -0.99
N VAL A 44 36.15 0.38 -1.75
CA VAL A 44 36.30 0.07 -3.18
C VAL A 44 35.47 1.03 -4.02
N ASP A 45 36.08 1.65 -5.03
CA ASP A 45 35.44 2.51 -6.01
C ASP A 45 34.34 1.82 -6.79
N ILE A 46 33.35 2.58 -7.26
CA ILE A 46 32.38 2.12 -8.25
C ILE A 46 33.01 2.28 -9.64
N PRO A 47 33.30 1.18 -10.38
CA PRO A 47 33.71 1.33 -11.78
C PRO A 47 32.61 1.96 -12.62
N LYS A 48 32.96 2.82 -13.59
CA LYS A 48 31.98 3.51 -14.44
C LYS A 48 30.99 2.57 -15.13
N ARG A 49 31.47 1.45 -15.65
CA ARG A 49 30.63 0.41 -16.28
C ARG A 49 29.63 -0.19 -15.27
N THR A 50 30.06 -0.40 -14.02
CA THR A 50 29.21 -0.91 -12.94
C THR A 50 28.11 0.08 -12.61
N PHE A 51 28.44 1.37 -12.51
CA PHE A 51 27.47 2.44 -12.29
C PHE A 51 26.43 2.53 -13.42
N ASP A 52 26.86 2.43 -14.67
CA ASP A 52 25.96 2.45 -15.81
C ASP A 52 25.01 1.24 -15.83
N ASN A 53 25.51 0.05 -15.45
CA ASN A 53 24.65 -1.13 -15.24
C ASN A 53 23.67 -0.92 -14.08
N TRP A 54 24.11 -0.32 -12.98
CA TRP A 54 23.22 -0.04 -11.83
C TRP A 54 22.10 0.92 -12.23
N ARG A 55 22.37 1.94 -13.01
CA ARG A 55 21.34 2.86 -13.54
C ARG A 55 20.26 2.12 -14.31
N TYR A 56 20.64 1.16 -15.15
CA TYR A 56 19.69 0.33 -15.89
C TYR A 56 18.83 -0.53 -14.94
N VAL A 57 19.44 -1.20 -13.96
CA VAL A 57 18.70 -2.02 -12.98
C VAL A 57 17.80 -1.17 -12.09
N ILE A 58 18.26 0.02 -11.68
CA ILE A 58 17.46 0.98 -10.93
C ILE A 58 16.20 1.39 -11.70
N TRP A 59 16.36 1.67 -13.00
CA TRP A 59 15.22 1.95 -13.88
C TRP A 59 14.25 0.76 -13.98
N ASP A 60 14.78 -0.43 -14.21
CA ASP A 60 13.97 -1.64 -14.34
C ASP A 60 13.19 -1.96 -13.05
N MET A 61 13.85 -1.91 -11.90
CA MET A 61 13.26 -2.25 -10.60
C MET A 61 12.32 -1.17 -10.04
N PHE A 62 12.77 0.09 -10.07
CA PHE A 62 12.10 1.19 -9.37
C PHE A 62 11.42 2.19 -10.31
N GLY A 63 11.69 2.13 -11.63
CA GLY A 63 11.22 3.11 -12.59
C GLY A 63 11.89 4.48 -12.45
N ILE A 64 13.01 4.58 -11.71
CA ILE A 64 13.73 5.83 -11.46
C ILE A 64 14.79 6.01 -12.52
N ASN A 65 14.62 7.02 -13.39
CA ASN A 65 15.58 7.33 -14.44
C ASN A 65 16.68 8.27 -13.91
N ILE A 66 17.91 7.76 -13.85
CA ILE A 66 19.11 8.55 -13.56
C ILE A 66 19.72 9.00 -14.89
N ALA A 67 19.37 10.21 -15.31
CA ALA A 67 19.88 10.84 -16.54
C ALA A 67 21.19 11.60 -16.29
N ASN A 68 21.84 12.06 -17.36
CA ASN A 68 22.97 12.98 -17.30
C ASN A 68 22.78 14.17 -18.22
N GLU A 69 23.45 15.28 -17.93
CA GLU A 69 23.30 16.54 -18.68
C GLU A 69 23.88 16.50 -20.09
N GLY A 70 24.58 15.42 -20.50
CA GLY A 70 25.09 15.19 -21.85
C GLY A 70 26.20 16.16 -22.35
N ARG A 71 26.41 17.28 -21.67
CA ARG A 71 27.46 18.30 -21.99
C ARG A 71 28.01 18.90 -20.68
N GLY A 72 29.22 19.35 -20.69
CA GLY A 72 29.89 19.97 -19.55
C GLY A 72 30.41 18.96 -18.53
N GLU A 73 30.09 19.10 -17.26
CA GLU A 73 30.58 18.24 -16.14
C GLU A 73 29.90 16.88 -16.08
N TYR A 74 29.04 16.52 -17.04
CA TYR A 74 28.29 15.24 -17.07
C TYR A 74 27.65 14.88 -15.72
N ARG A 75 26.92 15.82 -15.14
CA ARG A 75 26.25 15.61 -13.87
C ARG A 75 25.04 14.71 -14.02
N TYR A 76 24.86 13.81 -13.08
CA TYR A 76 23.73 12.90 -12.98
C TYR A 76 22.63 13.49 -12.11
N TYR A 77 21.38 13.25 -12.51
CA TYR A 77 20.18 13.70 -11.82
C TYR A 77 19.03 12.72 -12.04
N ILE A 78 18.01 12.78 -11.19
CA ILE A 78 16.78 11.99 -11.36
C ILE A 78 15.84 12.79 -12.25
N GLU A 79 15.47 12.23 -13.41
CA GLU A 79 14.70 12.96 -14.42
C GLU A 79 13.26 13.22 -13.97
N ASN A 80 12.64 12.23 -13.30
CA ASN A 80 11.26 12.31 -12.85
C ASN A 80 11.20 12.16 -11.31
N GLU A 81 11.62 13.20 -10.58
CA GLU A 81 11.60 13.17 -9.11
C GLU A 81 10.18 12.94 -8.56
N GLU A 82 9.15 13.39 -9.27
CA GLU A 82 7.76 13.15 -8.92
C GLU A 82 7.39 11.65 -8.91
N ASP A 83 8.07 10.82 -9.70
CA ASP A 83 7.80 9.38 -9.76
C ASP A 83 8.24 8.64 -8.48
N ILE A 84 9.14 9.23 -7.69
CA ILE A 84 9.53 8.71 -6.37
C ILE A 84 8.38 8.89 -5.36
N SER A 85 7.57 9.92 -5.51
CA SER A 85 6.48 10.29 -4.61
C SER A 85 5.09 9.82 -5.06
N LYS A 86 4.96 9.34 -6.32
CA LYS A 86 3.68 8.84 -6.83
C LYS A 86 3.28 7.53 -6.16
N ASN A 87 2.00 7.39 -5.84
CA ASN A 87 1.43 6.15 -5.34
C ASN A 87 1.52 5.05 -6.42
N GLY A 88 2.27 3.99 -6.12
CA GLY A 88 2.43 2.87 -7.03
C GLY A 88 3.35 1.80 -6.47
N LEU A 89 3.31 0.60 -7.04
CA LEU A 89 4.11 -0.54 -6.59
C LEU A 89 5.62 -0.22 -6.55
N ARG A 90 6.13 0.48 -7.57
CA ARG A 90 7.57 0.83 -7.66
C ARG A 90 8.01 1.80 -6.56
N SER A 91 7.22 2.85 -6.31
CA SER A 91 7.47 3.81 -5.23
C SER A 91 7.37 3.13 -3.86
N TRP A 92 6.38 2.27 -3.68
CA TRP A 92 6.24 1.47 -2.45
C TRP A 92 7.44 0.55 -2.22
N LEU A 93 7.91 -0.16 -3.26
CA LEU A 93 9.11 -1.00 -3.18
C LEU A 93 10.34 -0.16 -2.80
N TYR A 94 10.57 0.95 -3.47
CA TYR A 94 11.68 1.85 -3.16
C TYR A 94 11.65 2.30 -1.71
N ASN A 95 10.52 2.82 -1.22
CA ASN A 95 10.36 3.27 0.15
C ASN A 95 10.58 2.13 1.17
N THR A 96 10.07 0.93 0.87
CA THR A 96 10.26 -0.26 1.71
C THR A 96 11.74 -0.62 1.82
N PHE A 97 12.49 -0.56 0.72
CA PHE A 97 13.93 -0.81 0.74
C PHE A 97 14.71 0.28 1.45
N CYS A 98 14.33 1.56 1.31
CA CYS A 98 14.94 2.66 2.06
C CYS A 98 14.80 2.45 3.57
N VAL A 99 13.58 2.13 4.03
CA VAL A 99 13.32 1.85 5.45
C VAL A 99 14.10 0.62 5.91
N SER A 100 14.06 -0.48 5.16
CA SER A 100 14.80 -1.71 5.48
C SER A 100 16.30 -1.46 5.58
N ASN A 101 16.87 -0.68 4.67
CA ASN A 101 18.28 -0.30 4.66
C ASN A 101 18.65 0.56 5.88
N ALA A 102 17.83 1.57 6.19
CA ALA A 102 18.03 2.42 7.37
C ALA A 102 18.01 1.60 8.66
N LEU A 103 17.07 0.67 8.80
CA LEU A 103 16.96 -0.23 9.95
C LEU A 103 18.15 -1.20 10.04
N ALA A 104 18.59 -1.78 8.93
CA ALA A 104 19.75 -2.67 8.89
C ALA A 104 21.04 -1.96 9.33
N ASN A 105 21.21 -0.69 8.94
CA ASN A 105 22.35 0.13 9.33
C ASN A 105 22.26 0.67 10.78
N SER A 106 21.12 0.49 11.44
CA SER A 106 20.84 1.01 12.79
C SER A 106 21.00 -0.05 13.90
N GLN A 107 21.76 -1.12 13.66
CA GLN A 107 21.92 -2.24 14.61
C GLN A 107 22.42 -1.80 16.00
N SER A 108 23.26 -0.75 16.07
CA SER A 108 23.79 -0.22 17.33
C SER A 108 22.74 0.51 18.19
N ILE A 109 21.58 0.84 17.61
CA ILE A 109 20.49 1.58 18.29
C ILE A 109 19.14 0.87 18.14
N LYS A 110 19.15 -0.42 17.84
CA LYS A 110 17.92 -1.20 17.61
C LYS A 110 16.93 -1.17 18.78
N ASP A 111 17.42 -0.99 20.01
CA ASP A 111 16.65 -0.82 21.23
C ASP A 111 15.86 0.51 21.28
N ARG A 112 16.19 1.46 20.41
CA ARG A 112 15.49 2.74 20.25
C ARG A 112 14.50 2.75 19.10
N ILE A 113 14.36 1.64 18.35
CA ILE A 113 13.46 1.52 17.21
C ILE A 113 12.36 0.54 17.60
N ILE A 114 11.15 1.06 17.75
CA ILE A 114 9.98 0.27 18.12
C ILE A 114 9.09 0.14 16.91
N LEU A 115 8.77 -1.09 16.55
CA LEU A 115 7.87 -1.40 15.44
C LEU A 115 6.59 -2.01 15.99
N GLU A 116 5.45 -1.58 15.43
CA GLU A 116 4.18 -2.23 15.69
C GLU A 116 4.14 -3.60 14.97
N TYR A 117 3.79 -4.63 15.70
CA TYR A 117 3.55 -5.94 15.11
C TYR A 117 2.13 -6.02 14.55
N VAL A 118 2.02 -6.13 13.22
CA VAL A 118 0.74 -6.33 12.53
C VAL A 118 0.78 -7.71 11.86
N PRO A 119 -0.12 -8.65 12.23
CA PRO A 119 -0.26 -9.91 11.51
C PRO A 119 -0.67 -9.63 10.06
N SER A 120 0.25 -9.79 9.14
CA SER A 120 0.04 -9.42 7.74
C SER A 120 -0.18 -10.59 6.80
N GLY A 121 0.09 -11.83 7.27
CA GLY A 121 0.00 -13.03 6.44
C GLY A 121 1.05 -13.08 5.33
N GLN A 122 2.19 -12.41 5.50
CA GLN A 122 3.26 -12.31 4.49
C GLN A 122 3.77 -13.67 4.01
N ASP A 123 3.73 -14.68 4.84
CA ASP A 123 4.18 -16.04 4.51
C ASP A 123 3.39 -16.65 3.34
N TYR A 124 2.14 -16.21 3.14
CA TYR A 124 1.29 -16.67 2.05
C TYR A 124 1.38 -15.80 0.79
N LEU A 125 2.02 -14.64 0.86
CA LEU A 125 2.05 -13.69 -0.25
C LEU A 125 2.77 -14.25 -1.48
N GLN A 126 3.96 -14.85 -1.28
CA GLN A 126 4.75 -15.39 -2.37
C GLN A 126 4.04 -16.56 -3.09
N PRO A 127 3.53 -17.60 -2.40
CA PRO A 127 2.76 -18.66 -3.04
C PRO A 127 1.54 -18.17 -3.84
N ILE A 128 0.86 -17.15 -3.33
CA ILE A 128 -0.28 -16.53 -4.03
C ILE A 128 0.18 -15.85 -5.32
N ILE A 129 1.26 -15.05 -5.26
CA ILE A 129 1.80 -14.35 -6.44
C ILE A 129 2.28 -15.36 -7.50
N GLU A 130 2.92 -16.45 -7.11
CA GLU A 130 3.34 -17.50 -8.02
C GLU A 130 2.14 -18.17 -8.70
N SER A 131 1.11 -18.51 -7.93
CA SER A 131 -0.14 -19.07 -8.49
C SER A 131 -0.86 -18.11 -9.43
N MET A 132 -0.86 -16.81 -9.13
CA MET A 132 -1.42 -15.77 -10.02
C MET A 132 -0.67 -15.70 -11.35
N LYS A 133 0.67 -15.81 -11.35
CA LYS A 133 1.49 -15.81 -12.59
C LYS A 133 1.18 -16.99 -13.50
N GLU A 134 0.91 -18.13 -12.90
CA GLU A 134 0.64 -19.40 -13.60
C GLU A 134 -0.87 -19.65 -13.81
N ASN A 135 -1.74 -18.77 -13.32
CA ASN A 135 -3.19 -18.94 -13.26
C ASN A 135 -3.61 -20.27 -12.63
N ARG A 136 -2.96 -20.68 -11.54
CA ARG A 136 -3.26 -21.91 -10.82
C ARG A 136 -4.29 -21.70 -9.75
N VAL A 137 -5.17 -22.67 -9.58
CA VAL A 137 -6.14 -22.74 -8.49
C VAL A 137 -5.40 -23.01 -7.19
N LEU A 138 -5.77 -22.31 -6.13
CA LEU A 138 -5.29 -22.50 -4.76
C LEU A 138 -6.31 -23.24 -3.93
N ASN A 139 -5.88 -24.31 -3.25
CA ASN A 139 -6.64 -24.88 -2.14
C ASN A 139 -6.23 -24.16 -0.85
N MET A 140 -7.20 -23.64 -0.09
CA MET A 140 -6.93 -22.98 1.18
C MET A 140 -7.86 -23.42 2.30
N THR A 141 -7.31 -23.52 3.50
CA THR A 141 -8.06 -23.59 4.75
C THR A 141 -8.12 -22.19 5.35
N TYR A 142 -9.33 -21.65 5.51
CA TYR A 142 -9.56 -20.28 5.91
C TYR A 142 -10.42 -20.20 7.18
N HIS A 143 -9.99 -19.42 8.16
CA HIS A 143 -10.72 -19.19 9.40
C HIS A 143 -11.74 -18.06 9.22
N SER A 144 -13.03 -18.38 9.37
CA SER A 144 -14.14 -17.43 9.26
C SER A 144 -14.55 -16.90 10.63
N TYR A 145 -14.41 -15.59 10.86
CA TYR A 145 -14.87 -14.98 12.12
C TYR A 145 -16.39 -14.98 12.30
N TRP A 146 -17.15 -15.08 11.21
CA TRP A 146 -18.63 -15.09 11.29
C TRP A 146 -19.19 -16.36 11.91
N LYS A 147 -18.49 -17.48 11.73
CA LYS A 147 -18.93 -18.79 12.21
C LYS A 147 -17.97 -19.43 13.20
N ASP A 148 -16.81 -18.78 13.39
CA ASP A 148 -15.68 -19.34 14.16
C ASP A 148 -15.29 -20.75 13.69
N GLU A 149 -15.29 -20.96 12.38
CA GLU A 149 -15.05 -22.24 11.73
C GLU A 149 -13.91 -22.12 10.71
N GLU A 150 -13.17 -23.20 10.57
CA GLU A 150 -12.20 -23.38 9.51
C GLU A 150 -12.88 -24.12 8.34
N ASN A 151 -12.78 -23.53 7.15
CA ASN A 151 -13.33 -24.09 5.93
C ASN A 151 -12.22 -24.31 4.92
N ASN A 152 -12.18 -25.49 4.31
CA ASN A 152 -11.27 -25.81 3.21
C ASN A 152 -12.03 -25.72 1.88
N PHE A 153 -11.47 -24.99 0.93
CA PHE A 153 -12.07 -24.80 -0.41
C PHE A 153 -11.04 -24.28 -1.41
N ASP A 154 -11.40 -24.41 -2.69
CA ASP A 154 -10.57 -23.98 -3.80
C ASP A 154 -10.95 -22.59 -4.28
N VAL A 155 -9.94 -21.80 -4.65
CA VAL A 155 -10.11 -20.43 -5.13
C VAL A 155 -9.18 -20.12 -6.30
N GLN A 156 -9.63 -19.24 -7.17
CA GLN A 156 -8.89 -18.65 -8.27
C GLN A 156 -8.38 -17.28 -7.84
N PRO A 157 -7.08 -17.10 -7.57
CA PRO A 157 -6.53 -15.83 -7.09
C PRO A 157 -6.46 -14.80 -8.24
N TYR A 158 -7.05 -13.62 -8.04
CA TYR A 158 -7.12 -12.57 -9.06
C TYR A 158 -6.13 -11.43 -8.81
N CYS A 159 -6.09 -10.92 -7.59
CA CYS A 159 -5.10 -9.91 -7.17
C CYS A 159 -4.83 -9.94 -5.67
N VAL A 160 -3.77 -9.21 -5.26
CA VAL A 160 -3.47 -8.93 -3.85
C VAL A 160 -3.49 -7.43 -3.62
N LYS A 161 -3.98 -7.01 -2.44
CA LYS A 161 -4.03 -5.62 -2.02
C LYS A 161 -3.44 -5.48 -0.62
N LEU A 162 -2.56 -4.50 -0.44
CA LEU A 162 -2.11 -4.07 0.89
C LEU A 162 -3.01 -2.94 1.38
N PHE A 163 -3.60 -3.11 2.57
CA PHE A 163 -4.37 -2.07 3.23
C PHE A 163 -4.10 -2.10 4.74
N ARG A 164 -3.72 -0.95 5.31
CA ARG A 164 -3.41 -0.80 6.74
C ARG A 164 -2.46 -1.90 7.25
N GLN A 165 -1.34 -2.08 6.52
CA GLN A 165 -0.28 -3.06 6.79
C GLN A 165 -0.70 -4.54 6.72
N ARG A 166 -1.92 -4.86 6.30
CA ARG A 166 -2.40 -6.24 6.10
C ARG A 166 -2.59 -6.54 4.62
N TRP A 167 -2.19 -7.75 4.23
CA TRP A 167 -2.39 -8.25 2.88
C TRP A 167 -3.74 -8.94 2.73
N TYR A 168 -4.37 -8.70 1.62
CA TYR A 168 -5.64 -9.27 1.22
C TYR A 168 -5.52 -9.84 -0.18
N MET A 169 -6.16 -10.99 -0.41
CA MET A 169 -6.32 -11.62 -1.72
C MET A 169 -7.76 -11.45 -2.20
N VAL A 170 -7.92 -10.98 -3.41
CA VAL A 170 -9.20 -11.10 -4.13
C VAL A 170 -9.17 -12.41 -4.90
N ALA A 171 -10.12 -13.28 -4.64
CA ALA A 171 -10.18 -14.57 -5.30
C ALA A 171 -11.64 -15.02 -5.51
N ARG A 172 -11.87 -15.81 -6.55
CA ARG A 172 -13.16 -16.40 -6.85
C ARG A 172 -13.21 -17.86 -6.40
N SER A 173 -14.21 -18.22 -5.60
CA SER A 173 -14.37 -19.61 -5.19
C SER A 173 -14.77 -20.49 -6.38
N THR A 174 -14.22 -21.69 -6.46
CA THR A 174 -14.61 -22.68 -7.49
C THR A 174 -15.91 -23.38 -7.14
N TYR A 175 -16.37 -23.30 -5.89
CA TYR A 175 -17.63 -23.89 -5.48
C TYR A 175 -18.82 -23.17 -6.10
N SER A 176 -19.69 -23.89 -6.79
CA SER A 176 -20.74 -23.35 -7.66
C SER A 176 -21.62 -22.27 -7.01
N TYR A 177 -22.07 -22.48 -5.77
CA TYR A 177 -22.90 -21.51 -5.05
C TYR A 177 -22.21 -20.15 -4.83
N TYR A 178 -20.89 -20.15 -4.60
CA TYR A 178 -20.13 -18.91 -4.39
C TYR A 178 -19.52 -18.37 -5.68
N TYR A 179 -19.38 -19.21 -6.70
CA TYR A 179 -18.82 -18.82 -7.98
C TYR A 179 -19.66 -17.73 -8.64
N GLU A 180 -20.99 -17.85 -8.62
CA GLU A 180 -21.91 -16.86 -9.19
C GLU A 180 -21.95 -15.53 -8.43
N LYS A 181 -21.54 -15.52 -7.17
CA LYS A 181 -21.47 -14.30 -6.34
C LYS A 181 -20.26 -13.41 -6.64
N GLY A 182 -19.40 -13.84 -7.56
CA GLY A 182 -18.19 -13.11 -7.93
C GLY A 182 -17.01 -13.26 -6.96
N PRO A 183 -15.91 -12.54 -7.24
CA PRO A 183 -14.74 -12.57 -6.41
C PRO A 183 -15.01 -12.02 -5.01
N ARG A 184 -14.28 -12.56 -4.03
CA ARG A 184 -14.33 -12.18 -2.62
C ARG A 184 -12.97 -11.80 -2.10
N ILE A 185 -12.95 -11.10 -0.98
CA ILE A 185 -11.74 -10.62 -0.34
C ILE A 185 -11.41 -11.50 0.86
N TYR A 186 -10.18 -11.99 0.90
CA TYR A 186 -9.65 -12.87 1.95
C TYR A 186 -8.42 -12.22 2.56
N SER A 187 -8.44 -12.02 3.88
CA SER A 187 -7.28 -11.53 4.63
C SER A 187 -6.24 -12.64 4.78
N LEU A 188 -4.99 -12.41 4.40
CA LEU A 188 -3.96 -13.46 4.37
C LEU A 188 -3.64 -14.01 5.76
N ASP A 189 -3.70 -13.18 6.80
CA ASP A 189 -3.44 -13.59 8.19
C ASP A 189 -4.47 -14.56 8.76
N ARG A 190 -5.60 -14.77 8.06
CA ARG A 190 -6.64 -15.74 8.42
C ARG A 190 -6.54 -17.05 7.66
N ILE A 191 -5.58 -17.18 6.75
CA ILE A 191 -5.27 -18.43 6.08
C ILE A 191 -4.52 -19.32 7.06
N LYS A 192 -4.94 -20.57 7.21
CA LYS A 192 -4.30 -21.58 8.06
C LYS A 192 -3.43 -22.52 7.25
N TYR A 193 -3.85 -22.80 6.03
CA TYR A 193 -3.12 -23.65 5.08
C TYR A 193 -3.41 -23.19 3.66
N LEU A 194 -2.38 -23.24 2.82
CA LEU A 194 -2.46 -22.84 1.42
C LEU A 194 -1.52 -23.70 0.57
N HIS A 195 -2.01 -24.22 -0.54
CA HIS A 195 -1.17 -24.83 -1.57
C HIS A 195 -1.75 -24.64 -2.96
N ALA A 196 -0.88 -24.59 -3.96
CA ALA A 196 -1.29 -24.58 -5.36
C ALA A 196 -1.72 -25.99 -5.80
N THR A 197 -2.84 -26.09 -6.49
CA THR A 197 -3.31 -27.35 -7.10
C THR A 197 -2.69 -27.51 -8.49
N ASP A 198 -2.95 -28.63 -9.16
CA ASP A 198 -2.57 -28.83 -10.56
C ASP A 198 -3.59 -28.22 -11.54
N GLU A 199 -4.71 -27.72 -11.03
CA GLU A 199 -5.74 -27.08 -11.84
C GLU A 199 -5.36 -25.64 -12.19
N THR A 200 -5.72 -25.24 -13.41
CA THR A 200 -5.57 -23.85 -13.89
C THR A 200 -6.92 -23.24 -14.21
N PHE A 201 -6.98 -21.92 -14.27
CA PHE A 201 -8.17 -21.18 -14.62
C PHE A 201 -7.86 -20.09 -15.66
N GLU A 202 -8.87 -19.61 -16.34
CA GLU A 202 -8.75 -18.47 -17.23
C GLU A 202 -9.21 -17.20 -16.52
N MET A 203 -8.33 -16.18 -16.48
CA MET A 203 -8.70 -14.86 -15.97
C MET A 203 -9.81 -14.26 -16.83
N PRO A 204 -10.89 -13.73 -16.23
CA PRO A 204 -11.93 -13.05 -17.00
C PRO A 204 -11.34 -11.87 -17.77
N LYS A 205 -11.56 -11.79 -19.08
CA LYS A 205 -10.94 -10.83 -20.00
C LYS A 205 -11.13 -9.36 -19.61
N ASN A 206 -12.25 -9.05 -18.96
CA ASN A 206 -12.62 -7.68 -18.59
C ASN A 206 -12.50 -7.40 -17.09
N TRP A 207 -11.81 -8.26 -16.34
CA TRP A 207 -11.60 -8.04 -14.92
C TRP A 207 -10.26 -7.34 -14.66
N THR A 208 -10.29 -6.23 -13.95
CA THR A 208 -9.11 -5.55 -13.45
C THR A 208 -9.22 -5.29 -11.95
N ALA A 209 -8.10 -5.19 -11.26
CA ALA A 209 -8.09 -4.84 -9.85
C ALA A 209 -8.56 -3.38 -9.63
N GLU A 210 -8.26 -2.49 -10.56
CA GLU A 210 -8.66 -1.08 -10.56
C GLU A 210 -10.19 -0.96 -10.62
N ASP A 211 -10.85 -1.62 -11.59
CA ASP A 211 -12.32 -1.60 -11.69
C ASP A 211 -12.99 -2.26 -10.49
N PHE A 212 -12.39 -3.32 -9.94
CA PHE A 212 -12.95 -4.00 -8.76
C PHE A 212 -12.96 -3.11 -7.53
N PHE A 213 -11.91 -2.31 -7.33
CA PHE A 213 -11.77 -1.39 -6.20
C PHE A 213 -12.12 0.06 -6.53
N ASP A 214 -12.70 0.33 -7.71
CA ASP A 214 -13.09 1.68 -8.11
C ASP A 214 -14.02 2.32 -7.08
N GLY A 215 -13.64 3.49 -6.59
CA GLY A 215 -14.37 4.24 -5.55
C GLY A 215 -14.41 3.58 -4.17
N CYS A 216 -13.69 2.48 -3.92
CA CYS A 216 -13.63 1.86 -2.61
C CYS A 216 -12.66 2.63 -1.69
N PHE A 217 -13.11 2.93 -0.48
CA PHE A 217 -12.25 3.54 0.54
C PHE A 217 -11.11 2.60 0.97
N GLY A 218 -11.39 1.35 1.19
CA GLY A 218 -10.44 0.38 1.70
C GLY A 218 -10.46 -0.96 0.97
N ILE A 219 -10.88 -1.98 1.69
CA ILE A 219 -10.90 -3.36 1.19
C ILE A 219 -12.31 -3.89 0.95
N ILE A 220 -13.34 -3.18 1.35
CA ILE A 220 -14.72 -3.56 1.08
C ILE A 220 -15.08 -3.08 -0.30
N ALA A 221 -15.51 -4.00 -1.17
CA ALA A 221 -15.89 -3.75 -2.55
C ALA A 221 -17.28 -4.30 -2.81
N GLU A 222 -18.29 -3.72 -2.16
CA GLU A 222 -19.68 -4.12 -2.32
C GLU A 222 -20.28 -3.44 -3.55
N GLN A 223 -20.39 -4.19 -4.65
CA GLN A 223 -20.86 -3.67 -5.94
C GLN A 223 -22.29 -3.10 -5.92
N SER A 224 -23.09 -3.44 -4.90
CA SER A 224 -24.43 -2.87 -4.68
C SER A 224 -24.40 -1.41 -4.21
N VAL A 225 -23.30 -0.97 -3.59
CA VAL A 225 -23.11 0.41 -3.13
C VAL A 225 -22.53 1.23 -4.27
N LYS A 226 -23.27 2.22 -4.74
CA LYS A 226 -22.82 3.08 -5.84
C LYS A 226 -21.81 4.12 -5.38
N ILE A 227 -20.87 4.46 -6.26
CA ILE A 227 -20.02 5.65 -6.12
C ILE A 227 -20.93 6.87 -6.10
N GLN A 228 -20.75 7.72 -5.12
CA GLN A 228 -21.56 8.91 -4.94
C GLN A 228 -20.79 10.01 -4.22
N PRO A 229 -21.20 11.27 -4.39
CA PRO A 229 -20.61 12.38 -3.68
C PRO A 229 -20.91 12.28 -2.17
N VAL A 230 -19.87 12.44 -1.37
CA VAL A 230 -19.94 12.54 0.09
C VAL A 230 -19.35 13.88 0.49
N LYS A 231 -20.02 14.60 1.37
CA LYS A 231 -19.56 15.88 1.91
C LYS A 231 -19.40 15.77 3.42
N LEU A 232 -18.22 16.11 3.90
CA LEU A 232 -17.87 16.10 5.32
C LEU A 232 -17.51 17.50 5.79
N LYS A 233 -18.00 17.87 6.97
CA LYS A 233 -17.49 18.98 7.74
C LYS A 233 -16.50 18.42 8.77
N VAL A 234 -15.31 18.99 8.80
CA VAL A 234 -14.18 18.51 9.61
C VAL A 234 -13.66 19.65 10.45
N SER A 235 -13.42 19.44 11.75
CA SER A 235 -12.85 20.47 12.64
C SER A 235 -11.53 21.01 12.10
N ALA A 236 -11.19 22.26 12.38
CA ALA A 236 -9.97 22.89 11.87
C ALA A 236 -8.70 22.13 12.28
N GLY A 237 -8.69 21.54 13.47
CA GLY A 237 -7.59 20.69 13.95
C GLY A 237 -7.41 19.46 13.11
N GLN A 238 -8.46 18.66 12.95
CA GLN A 238 -8.44 17.40 12.20
C GLN A 238 -8.24 17.63 10.69
N ALA A 239 -8.73 18.74 10.15
CA ALA A 239 -8.57 19.10 8.75
C ALA A 239 -7.09 19.15 8.30
N ASN A 240 -6.17 19.53 9.18
CA ASN A 240 -4.74 19.53 8.85
C ASN A 240 -4.22 18.11 8.60
N TYR A 241 -4.61 17.15 9.43
CA TYR A 241 -4.19 15.75 9.28
C TYR A 241 -4.68 15.13 7.98
N ILE A 242 -5.97 15.31 7.65
CA ILE A 242 -6.51 14.72 6.40
C ILE A 242 -6.10 15.48 5.14
N ARG A 243 -5.57 16.70 5.29
CA ARG A 243 -4.97 17.46 4.18
C ARG A 243 -3.58 16.91 3.85
N ASP A 244 -2.80 16.59 4.87
CA ASP A 244 -1.46 16.02 4.70
C ASP A 244 -1.53 14.55 4.26
N LEU A 245 -2.45 13.78 4.85
CA LEU A 245 -2.69 12.39 4.51
C LEU A 245 -4.15 12.22 4.04
N LYS A 246 -4.34 12.30 2.72
CA LYS A 246 -5.66 12.14 2.12
C LYS A 246 -6.31 10.82 2.53
N MET A 247 -7.56 10.89 2.93
CA MET A 247 -8.37 9.70 3.25
C MET A 247 -8.70 8.87 2.00
N HIS A 248 -8.89 9.53 0.85
CA HIS A 248 -9.20 8.93 -0.43
C HIS A 248 -8.66 9.80 -1.57
N GLU A 249 -8.33 9.23 -2.71
CA GLU A 249 -7.77 9.95 -3.87
C GLU A 249 -8.68 11.06 -4.39
N SER A 250 -10.01 10.85 -4.33
CA SER A 250 -11.01 11.84 -4.75
C SER A 250 -11.27 12.96 -3.74
N GLN A 251 -10.48 13.05 -2.66
CA GLN A 251 -10.64 14.08 -1.63
C GLN A 251 -10.31 15.47 -2.17
N GLU A 252 -11.25 16.39 -2.04
CA GLU A 252 -11.10 17.81 -2.36
C GLU A 252 -11.58 18.68 -1.19
N GLU A 253 -10.81 19.70 -0.83
CA GLU A 253 -11.22 20.72 0.14
C GLU A 253 -11.93 21.86 -0.60
N ILE A 254 -13.22 22.09 -0.32
CA ILE A 254 -14.05 23.07 -1.01
C ILE A 254 -14.33 24.33 -0.19
N GLU A 255 -14.15 24.27 1.13
CA GLU A 255 -14.31 25.40 2.04
C GLU A 255 -13.34 25.27 3.20
N ARG A 256 -12.80 26.40 3.65
CA ARG A 256 -11.90 26.47 4.81
C ARG A 256 -12.11 27.77 5.57
N ASN A 257 -12.22 27.67 6.90
CA ASN A 257 -12.21 28.79 7.82
C ASN A 257 -11.47 28.45 9.12
N GLU A 258 -11.57 29.31 10.15
CA GLU A 258 -10.87 29.12 11.42
C GLU A 258 -11.44 27.98 12.28
N GLU A 259 -12.70 27.60 12.08
CA GLU A 259 -13.42 26.61 12.90
C GLU A 259 -13.46 25.24 12.22
N TYR A 260 -13.60 25.20 10.88
CA TYR A 260 -13.76 23.94 10.13
C TYR A 260 -13.29 24.04 8.68
N SER A 261 -13.18 22.89 8.05
CA SER A 261 -13.10 22.75 6.60
C SER A 261 -14.21 21.83 6.09
N ILE A 262 -14.62 22.02 4.83
CA ILE A 262 -15.53 21.12 4.14
C ILE A 262 -14.76 20.38 3.05
N PHE A 263 -14.80 19.05 3.12
CA PHE A 263 -14.22 18.17 2.13
C PHE A 263 -15.30 17.42 1.36
N THR A 264 -15.04 17.22 0.08
CA THR A 264 -15.85 16.36 -0.79
C THR A 264 -15.06 15.13 -1.20
N PHE A 265 -15.80 14.04 -1.38
CA PHE A 265 -15.30 12.76 -1.84
C PHE A 265 -16.25 12.20 -2.88
N ASN A 266 -15.74 11.45 -3.84
CA ASN A 266 -16.53 10.67 -4.76
C ASN A 266 -16.15 9.19 -4.57
N LEU A 267 -16.90 8.47 -3.73
CA LEU A 267 -16.55 7.12 -3.30
C LEU A 267 -17.80 6.28 -2.95
N ARG A 268 -17.58 5.00 -2.70
CA ARG A 268 -18.58 4.09 -2.11
C ARG A 268 -18.50 4.22 -0.59
N PRO A 269 -19.49 4.81 0.09
CA PRO A 269 -19.43 4.99 1.55
C PRO A 269 -19.81 3.69 2.28
N GLU A 270 -18.98 2.69 2.09
CA GLU A 270 -19.11 1.35 2.64
C GLU A 270 -18.70 1.30 4.12
N PHE A 271 -18.72 0.10 4.69
CA PHE A 271 -18.52 -0.09 6.12
C PHE A 271 -17.16 0.42 6.62
N ASP A 272 -16.08 0.21 5.87
CA ASP A 272 -14.73 0.66 6.24
C ASP A 272 -14.60 2.20 6.24
N PHE A 273 -15.24 2.89 5.28
CA PHE A 273 -15.35 4.34 5.31
C PHE A 273 -16.19 4.84 6.50
N GLN A 274 -17.31 4.18 6.79
CA GLN A 274 -18.14 4.51 7.95
C GLN A 274 -17.40 4.29 9.27
N GLN A 275 -16.54 3.26 9.35
CA GLN A 275 -15.66 3.06 10.50
C GLN A 275 -14.65 4.20 10.66
N GLU A 276 -14.09 4.69 9.55
CA GLU A 276 -13.18 5.85 9.57
C GLU A 276 -13.86 7.10 10.12
N LEU A 277 -15.10 7.35 9.71
CA LEU A 277 -15.88 8.48 10.25
C LEU A 277 -16.10 8.36 11.76
N LEU A 278 -16.42 7.14 12.23
CA LEU A 278 -16.61 6.90 13.66
C LEU A 278 -15.29 6.93 14.46
N TRP A 279 -14.18 6.58 13.85
CA TRP A 279 -12.85 6.68 14.45
C TRP A 279 -12.46 8.14 14.72
N ASN A 280 -12.81 9.03 13.81
CA ASN A 280 -12.56 10.48 13.98
C ASN A 280 -13.58 11.15 14.92
N GLY A 281 -14.63 10.45 15.33
CA GLY A 281 -15.56 10.88 16.36
C GLY A 281 -16.24 12.21 16.07
N GLU A 282 -16.14 13.14 17.02
CA GLU A 282 -16.79 14.46 16.96
C GLU A 282 -16.14 15.43 15.96
N ASP A 283 -14.94 15.11 15.51
CA ASP A 283 -14.21 15.95 14.56
C ASP A 283 -14.73 15.88 13.12
N MET A 284 -15.56 14.86 12.81
CA MET A 284 -16.11 14.67 11.47
C MET A 284 -17.63 14.56 11.47
N GLU A 285 -18.27 15.42 10.72
CA GLU A 285 -19.71 15.44 10.51
C GLU A 285 -20.05 15.15 9.05
N VAL A 286 -20.90 14.15 8.79
CA VAL A 286 -21.46 13.91 7.45
C VAL A 286 -22.52 14.93 7.14
N LEU A 287 -22.32 15.75 6.10
CA LEU A 287 -23.32 16.67 5.59
C LEU A 287 -24.19 16.01 4.52
N GLU A 288 -23.55 15.31 3.57
CA GLU A 288 -24.19 14.61 2.45
C GLU A 288 -23.49 13.26 2.20
N PRO A 289 -24.21 12.23 1.70
CA PRO A 289 -25.66 12.19 1.48
C PRO A 289 -26.46 11.98 2.79
N TYR A 290 -27.72 12.39 2.79
CA TYR A 290 -28.57 12.33 3.99
C TYR A 290 -28.73 10.93 4.58
N TRP A 291 -28.79 9.89 3.75
CA TRP A 291 -28.92 8.53 4.24
C TRP A 291 -27.68 8.10 5.05
N LEU A 292 -26.47 8.46 4.60
CA LEU A 292 -25.23 8.18 5.33
C LEU A 292 -25.18 8.92 6.66
N ARG A 293 -25.57 10.21 6.64
CA ARG A 293 -25.70 11.01 7.87
C ARG A 293 -26.64 10.33 8.88
N LYS A 294 -27.81 9.85 8.44
CA LYS A 294 -28.74 9.11 9.30
C LYS A 294 -28.16 7.81 9.83
N GLU A 295 -27.43 7.07 9.00
CA GLU A 295 -26.81 5.82 9.41
C GLU A 295 -25.74 6.04 10.47
N ILE A 296 -24.83 7.00 10.27
CA ILE A 296 -23.83 7.39 11.26
C ILE A 296 -24.50 7.87 12.56
N ALA A 297 -25.48 8.77 12.48
CA ALA A 297 -26.23 9.24 13.63
C ALA A 297 -26.88 8.07 14.43
N GLY A 298 -27.43 7.08 13.71
CA GLY A 298 -27.97 5.86 14.31
C GLY A 298 -26.92 5.02 15.05
N LYS A 299 -25.71 4.89 14.48
CA LYS A 299 -24.58 4.20 15.13
C LYS A 299 -24.14 4.94 16.39
N ILE A 300 -23.98 6.27 16.30
CA ILE A 300 -23.62 7.12 17.46
C ILE A 300 -24.67 7.01 18.58
N LYS A 301 -25.94 7.02 18.22
CA LYS A 301 -27.03 6.85 19.21
C LYS A 301 -26.95 5.47 19.91
N ARG A 302 -26.67 4.39 19.18
CA ARG A 302 -26.46 3.06 19.78
C ARG A 302 -25.22 3.01 20.66
N MET A 303 -24.14 3.71 20.28
CA MET A 303 -22.96 3.87 21.11
C MET A 303 -23.28 4.63 22.38
N TRP A 304 -23.90 5.80 22.27
CA TRP A 304 -24.34 6.60 23.42
C TRP A 304 -25.18 5.80 24.41
N ASN A 305 -26.11 4.98 23.90
CA ASN A 305 -26.97 4.15 24.77
C ASN A 305 -26.20 3.08 25.58
N LYS A 306 -24.97 2.72 25.17
CA LYS A 306 -24.09 1.81 25.93
C LYS A 306 -23.30 2.52 27.03
N TYR A 307 -23.13 3.84 26.91
CA TYR A 307 -22.35 4.65 27.85
C TYR A 307 -23.20 5.53 28.77
N LYS A 308 -24.48 5.74 28.44
CA LYS A 308 -25.35 6.44 29.37
C LYS A 308 -25.56 5.55 30.60
N ASP A 309 -25.31 6.12 31.76
CA ASP A 309 -25.60 5.47 33.03
C ASP A 309 -27.10 5.24 33.11
N ASP A 310 -27.52 4.01 33.39
CA ASP A 310 -28.86 3.69 33.82
C ASP A 310 -28.97 4.20 35.26
N LYS A 311 -29.31 5.51 35.43
CA LYS A 311 -29.73 6.06 36.72
C LYS A 311 -31.20 5.90 36.89
#